data_64de9ecd54bc4dcc0bed7fb0ebf81797
#
_entry.id   64de9ecd54bc4dcc0bed7fb0ebf81797
#
_cell.length_a   1.000
_cell.length_b   1.000
_cell.length_c   1.000
_cell.angle_alpha   90.00
_cell.angle_beta   90.00
_cell.angle_gamma   90.00
#
_symmetry.space_group_name_H-M   'P 1'
#
loop_
_entity.id
_entity.type
_entity.pdbx_description
1 polymer ?
#
loop_
_entity_poly.entity_id
_entity_poly.type
_entity_poly.pdbx_seq_one_letter_code
_entity_poly.pdbx_strand_id
1 'polypeptide(L)'
;MLRQRIDSGQWSQGEKISTLEELESEFQVARVTVRQAVDVLREEGLLRALQGRGTFVAKKTQDRHWLKLAVNWTSLVDSLKDNVPRSIRLEENCTPPLLQPGDGVLADGYIGLHSLQYRNNEPYSVVALCLARRIYELDPRQFMRAAALSTIDSRDDITLRDAHQTLLIGSASPEIADLMKIPLGAPTVESHLVIIDDTGEAIYVGDIIYRADCIKLQVDLLGSGVQTAKLNGRKK
;
A
#
# COMPACT_ATOMS: atom_id res chain seq x y z
N MET A 1 -0.39 12.34 -17.15
CA MET A 1 -1.53 13.10 -17.70
C MET A 1 -2.45 12.22 -18.54
N LEU A 2 -2.06 11.62 -19.70
CA LEU A 2 -2.97 10.75 -20.50
C LEU A 2 -3.48 9.53 -19.71
N ARG A 3 -2.59 8.83 -18.97
CA ARG A 3 -2.97 7.73 -18.08
C ARG A 3 -4.02 8.16 -17.05
N GLN A 4 -3.84 9.32 -16.45
CA GLN A 4 -4.76 9.85 -15.44
C GLN A 4 -6.18 10.01 -15.97
N ARG A 5 -6.36 10.38 -17.26
CA ARG A 5 -7.69 10.46 -17.90
C ARG A 5 -8.38 9.11 -18.00
N ILE A 6 -7.61 8.04 -18.23
CA ILE A 6 -8.13 6.68 -18.23
C ILE A 6 -8.45 6.24 -16.78
N ASP A 7 -7.52 6.49 -15.85
CA ASP A 7 -7.65 6.08 -14.45
C ASP A 7 -8.81 6.79 -13.74
N SER A 8 -9.01 8.09 -14.01
CA SER A 8 -10.12 8.89 -13.47
C SER A 8 -11.48 8.61 -14.15
N GLY A 9 -11.49 7.84 -15.25
CA GLY A 9 -12.69 7.59 -16.03
C GLY A 9 -13.09 8.74 -16.95
N GLN A 10 -12.28 9.78 -17.08
CA GLN A 10 -12.49 10.87 -18.04
C GLN A 10 -12.53 10.33 -19.48
N TRP A 11 -11.74 9.29 -19.76
CA TRP A 11 -11.85 8.45 -20.94
C TRP A 11 -12.35 7.08 -20.52
N SER A 12 -13.58 6.77 -20.87
CA SER A 12 -14.23 5.52 -20.51
C SER A 12 -13.76 4.35 -21.37
N GLN A 13 -13.93 3.12 -20.88
CA GLN A 13 -13.61 1.92 -21.65
C GLN A 13 -14.41 1.88 -22.96
N GLY A 14 -13.72 1.64 -24.06
CA GLY A 14 -14.31 1.63 -25.40
C GLY A 14 -14.45 3.01 -26.02
N GLU A 15 -14.17 4.08 -25.28
CA GLU A 15 -14.22 5.45 -25.78
C GLU A 15 -13.01 5.74 -26.67
N LYS A 16 -13.24 6.56 -27.71
CA LYS A 16 -12.19 7.07 -28.57
C LYS A 16 -11.47 8.21 -27.88
N ILE A 17 -10.16 8.12 -27.75
CA ILE A 17 -9.37 9.23 -27.21
C ILE A 17 -9.21 10.35 -28.21
N SER A 18 -8.86 11.55 -27.74
CA SER A 18 -8.52 12.69 -28.60
C SER A 18 -7.42 12.33 -29.60
N THR A 19 -7.46 12.96 -30.76
CA THR A 19 -6.43 12.76 -31.81
C THR A 19 -5.06 13.26 -31.34
N LEU A 20 -4.00 12.82 -32.00
CA LEU A 20 -2.65 13.29 -31.70
C LEU A 20 -2.53 14.81 -31.87
N GLU A 21 -3.24 15.40 -32.83
CA GLU A 21 -3.26 16.84 -33.09
C GLU A 21 -3.98 17.61 -31.98
N GLU A 22 -5.14 17.09 -31.52
CA GLU A 22 -5.85 17.68 -30.39
C GLU A 22 -5.02 17.61 -29.11
N LEU A 23 -4.35 16.48 -28.82
CA LEU A 23 -3.48 16.32 -27.66
C LEU A 23 -2.22 17.18 -27.74
N GLU A 24 -1.62 17.33 -28.93
CA GLU A 24 -0.49 18.23 -29.18
C GLU A 24 -0.89 19.69 -28.85
N SER A 25 -2.03 20.12 -29.35
CA SER A 25 -2.55 21.47 -29.09
C SER A 25 -2.91 21.68 -27.62
N GLU A 26 -3.54 20.69 -26.98
CA GLU A 26 -3.99 20.79 -25.60
C GLU A 26 -2.83 20.82 -24.61
N PHE A 27 -1.83 19.94 -24.80
CA PHE A 27 -0.69 19.84 -23.88
C PHE A 27 0.49 20.74 -24.27
N GLN A 28 0.42 21.41 -25.42
CA GLN A 28 1.48 22.27 -25.95
C GLN A 28 2.85 21.56 -26.01
N VAL A 29 2.85 20.31 -26.45
CA VAL A 29 4.05 19.49 -26.61
C VAL A 29 4.18 19.00 -28.04
N ALA A 30 5.38 18.67 -28.46
CA ALA A 30 5.61 18.17 -29.82
C ALA A 30 4.82 16.86 -30.10
N ARG A 31 4.33 16.69 -31.33
CA ARG A 31 3.60 15.52 -31.79
C ARG A 31 4.30 14.19 -31.52
N VAL A 32 5.63 14.18 -31.61
CA VAL A 32 6.45 13.00 -31.29
C VAL A 32 6.30 12.59 -29.83
N THR A 33 6.25 13.55 -28.90
CA THR A 33 6.07 13.30 -27.47
C THR A 33 4.69 12.70 -27.18
N VAL A 34 3.62 13.24 -27.79
CA VAL A 34 2.27 12.69 -27.68
C VAL A 34 2.23 11.28 -28.20
N ARG A 35 2.84 11.04 -29.38
CA ARG A 35 2.89 9.72 -30.02
C ARG A 35 3.56 8.69 -29.09
N GLN A 36 4.74 9.03 -28.56
CA GLN A 36 5.46 8.16 -27.63
C GLN A 36 4.61 7.84 -26.37
N ALA A 37 3.95 8.85 -25.81
CA ALA A 37 3.06 8.64 -24.66
C ALA A 37 1.89 7.69 -24.97
N VAL A 38 1.29 7.83 -26.16
CA VAL A 38 0.21 6.94 -26.63
C VAL A 38 0.73 5.53 -26.90
N ASP A 39 1.93 5.40 -27.49
CA ASP A 39 2.54 4.09 -27.77
C ASP A 39 2.87 3.33 -26.46
N VAL A 40 3.38 4.00 -25.44
CA VAL A 40 3.59 3.42 -24.10
C VAL A 40 2.26 2.88 -23.53
N LEU A 41 1.17 3.67 -23.60
CA LEU A 41 -0.14 3.22 -23.11
C LEU A 41 -0.74 2.08 -23.95
N ARG A 42 -0.35 1.95 -25.22
CA ARG A 42 -0.71 0.81 -26.07
C ARG A 42 0.07 -0.44 -25.71
N GLU A 43 1.37 -0.34 -25.47
CA GLU A 43 2.21 -1.44 -24.99
C GLU A 43 1.71 -1.98 -23.65
N GLU A 44 1.25 -1.11 -22.77
CA GLU A 44 0.62 -1.49 -21.50
C GLU A 44 -0.81 -2.06 -21.65
N GLY A 45 -1.36 -2.09 -22.86
CA GLY A 45 -2.69 -2.59 -23.14
C GLY A 45 -3.84 -1.69 -22.65
N LEU A 46 -3.55 -0.45 -22.28
CA LEU A 46 -4.57 0.53 -21.87
C LEU A 46 -5.28 1.16 -23.06
N LEU A 47 -4.59 1.27 -24.18
CA LEU A 47 -5.13 1.79 -25.45
C LEU A 47 -5.00 0.74 -26.55
N ARG A 48 -5.90 0.80 -27.52
CA ARG A 48 -5.83 0.02 -28.78
C ARG A 48 -6.08 0.93 -29.96
N ALA A 49 -5.25 0.82 -30.99
CA ALA A 49 -5.49 1.47 -32.28
C ALA A 49 -6.39 0.59 -33.13
N LEU A 50 -7.40 1.20 -33.75
CA LEU A 50 -8.24 0.58 -34.77
C LEU A 50 -7.98 1.31 -36.10
N GLN A 51 -7.49 0.59 -37.08
CA GLN A 51 -7.11 1.16 -38.38
C GLN A 51 -8.26 1.96 -39.01
N GLY A 52 -7.98 3.19 -39.38
CA GLY A 52 -8.97 4.10 -39.96
C GLY A 52 -10.00 4.67 -38.98
N ARG A 53 -10.07 4.18 -37.74
CA ARG A 53 -11.07 4.57 -36.75
C ARG A 53 -10.52 5.41 -35.59
N GLY A 54 -9.21 5.30 -35.30
CA GLY A 54 -8.54 6.01 -34.23
C GLY A 54 -8.07 5.12 -33.11
N THR A 55 -7.72 5.74 -31.98
CA THR A 55 -7.24 5.05 -30.77
C THR A 55 -8.36 5.06 -29.72
N PHE A 56 -8.55 3.92 -29.08
CA PHE A 56 -9.65 3.69 -28.13
C PHE A 56 -9.09 3.17 -26.80
N VAL A 57 -9.77 3.46 -25.69
CA VAL A 57 -9.48 2.85 -24.40
C VAL A 57 -9.82 1.36 -24.48
N ALA A 58 -8.79 0.51 -24.35
CA ALA A 58 -8.92 -0.94 -24.55
C ALA A 58 -9.42 -1.66 -23.29
N LYS A 59 -8.97 -1.22 -22.13
CA LYS A 59 -9.27 -1.85 -20.85
C LYS A 59 -9.63 -0.76 -19.86
N LYS A 60 -10.68 -1.01 -19.08
CA LYS A 60 -10.87 -0.26 -17.84
C LYS A 60 -9.64 -0.56 -16.99
N THR A 61 -8.91 0.47 -16.57
CA THR A 61 -7.94 0.26 -15.52
C THR A 61 -8.68 -0.43 -14.40
N GLN A 62 -8.29 -1.67 -14.07
CA GLN A 62 -8.71 -2.23 -12.79
C GLN A 62 -8.31 -1.18 -11.77
N ASP A 63 -9.23 -0.87 -10.86
CA ASP A 63 -8.92 0.04 -9.75
C ASP A 63 -7.62 -0.47 -9.14
N ARG A 64 -6.49 0.19 -9.49
CA ARG A 64 -5.17 -0.22 -9.02
C ARG A 64 -5.07 0.01 -7.53
N HIS A 65 -5.94 0.87 -6.97
CA HIS A 65 -6.01 1.17 -5.55
C HIS A 65 -6.77 0.09 -4.79
N TRP A 66 -6.28 -1.13 -4.89
CA TRP A 66 -6.91 -2.31 -4.28
C TRP A 66 -6.55 -2.49 -2.81
N LEU A 67 -5.37 -1.98 -2.39
CA LEU A 67 -4.93 -2.09 -1.00
C LEU A 67 -5.60 -0.98 -0.19
N LYS A 68 -6.65 -1.34 0.51
CA LYS A 68 -7.28 -0.44 1.47
C LYS A 68 -6.40 -0.37 2.71
N LEU A 69 -5.87 0.82 3.01
CA LEU A 69 -5.20 1.03 4.28
C LEU A 69 -6.22 0.91 5.41
N ALA A 70 -5.85 0.12 6.39
CA ALA A 70 -6.68 -0.15 7.54
C ALA A 70 -6.79 1.08 8.44
N VAL A 71 -7.95 1.27 9.04
CA VAL A 71 -8.24 2.35 9.99
C VAL A 71 -8.54 1.80 11.40
N ASN A 72 -8.51 0.49 11.57
CA ASN A 72 -8.63 -0.20 12.85
C ASN A 72 -7.95 -1.57 12.78
N TRP A 73 -7.74 -2.19 13.94
CA TRP A 73 -7.05 -3.48 14.08
C TRP A 73 -7.64 -4.59 13.20
N THR A 74 -8.95 -4.81 13.29
CA THR A 74 -9.63 -5.88 12.53
C THR A 74 -9.40 -5.72 11.03
N SER A 75 -9.58 -4.51 10.49
CA SER A 75 -9.36 -4.26 9.06
C SER A 75 -7.91 -4.40 8.66
N LEU A 76 -6.96 -4.12 9.55
CA LEU A 76 -5.53 -4.32 9.32
C LEU A 76 -5.22 -5.82 9.19
N VAL A 77 -5.62 -6.62 10.14
CA VAL A 77 -5.41 -8.08 10.13
C VAL A 77 -6.10 -8.72 8.93
N ASP A 78 -7.35 -8.36 8.65
CA ASP A 78 -8.11 -8.88 7.51
C ASP A 78 -7.43 -8.58 6.17
N SER A 79 -6.80 -7.41 6.03
CA SER A 79 -6.08 -7.04 4.80
C SER A 79 -4.85 -7.92 4.53
N LEU A 80 -4.35 -8.60 5.55
CA LEU A 80 -3.12 -9.40 5.50
C LEU A 80 -3.37 -10.91 5.47
N LYS A 81 -4.62 -11.39 5.65
CA LYS A 81 -4.95 -12.83 5.70
C LYS A 81 -4.48 -13.62 4.48
N ASP A 82 -4.57 -13.01 3.30
CA ASP A 82 -4.17 -13.63 2.03
C ASP A 82 -2.75 -13.22 1.60
N ASN A 83 -2.03 -12.50 2.46
CA ASN A 83 -0.72 -12.00 2.14
C ASN A 83 0.36 -12.99 2.54
N VAL A 84 0.97 -13.62 1.54
CA VAL A 84 2.12 -14.51 1.75
C VAL A 84 3.39 -13.72 1.44
N PRO A 85 4.19 -13.37 2.47
CA PRO A 85 5.45 -12.69 2.25
C PRO A 85 6.40 -13.59 1.45
N ARG A 86 7.09 -12.98 0.47
CA ARG A 86 8.12 -13.68 -0.31
C ARG A 86 9.49 -13.14 0.07
N SER A 87 10.50 -13.99 -0.06
CA SER A 87 11.90 -13.57 0.18
C SER A 87 12.13 -12.97 1.57
N ILE A 88 11.63 -13.65 2.61
CA ILE A 88 11.89 -13.21 3.99
C ILE A 88 13.37 -13.41 4.31
N ARG A 89 14.05 -12.33 4.67
CA ARG A 89 15.39 -12.36 5.26
C ARG A 89 15.28 -12.18 6.76
N LEU A 90 15.84 -13.13 7.50
CA LEU A 90 15.95 -13.10 8.96
C LEU A 90 17.25 -12.41 9.35
N GLU A 91 17.18 -11.53 10.35
CA GLU A 91 18.32 -10.90 11.00
C GLU A 91 18.22 -11.15 12.50
N GLU A 92 19.04 -12.10 13.00
CA GLU A 92 18.97 -12.58 14.40
C GLU A 92 19.35 -11.53 15.44
N ASN A 93 20.20 -10.57 15.08
CA ASN A 93 20.67 -9.51 15.96
C ASN A 93 20.40 -8.16 15.30
N CYS A 94 19.14 -7.85 15.04
CA CYS A 94 18.80 -6.55 14.48
C CYS A 94 19.02 -5.42 15.51
N THR A 95 19.42 -4.26 15.02
CA THR A 95 19.49 -3.06 15.85
C THR A 95 18.12 -2.78 16.46
N PRO A 96 18.01 -2.52 17.78
CA PRO A 96 16.75 -2.16 18.39
C PRO A 96 16.08 -0.98 17.66
N PRO A 97 14.76 -1.01 17.47
CA PRO A 97 14.06 0.08 16.80
C PRO A 97 14.13 1.37 17.62
N LEU A 98 14.08 2.51 16.92
CA LEU A 98 13.93 3.80 17.54
C LEU A 98 12.47 4.00 17.93
N LEU A 99 12.20 4.08 19.24
CA LEU A 99 10.86 4.33 19.76
C LEU A 99 10.64 5.84 19.96
N GLN A 100 9.42 6.29 19.65
CA GLN A 100 8.96 7.65 19.93
C GLN A 100 8.17 7.69 21.26
N PRO A 101 7.91 8.88 21.82
CA PRO A 101 7.05 9.00 22.98
C PRO A 101 5.67 8.38 22.71
N GLY A 102 5.30 7.37 23.48
CA GLY A 102 4.05 6.62 23.31
C GLY A 102 4.23 5.21 22.77
N ASP A 103 5.39 4.85 22.20
CA ASP A 103 5.66 3.54 21.62
C ASP A 103 5.98 2.44 22.67
N GLY A 104 5.79 2.72 23.95
CA GLY A 104 6.11 1.79 25.03
C GLY A 104 7.59 1.77 25.37
N VAL A 105 8.08 0.60 25.79
CA VAL A 105 9.49 0.37 26.13
C VAL A 105 10.08 -0.70 25.22
N LEU A 106 11.40 -0.69 25.06
CA LEU A 106 12.09 -1.71 24.26
C LEU A 106 11.99 -3.08 24.95
N ALA A 107 11.74 -4.11 24.14
CA ALA A 107 11.92 -5.50 24.58
C ALA A 107 13.41 -5.85 24.76
N ASP A 108 13.70 -6.96 25.45
CA ASP A 108 15.07 -7.43 25.74
C ASP A 108 15.88 -7.84 24.49
N GLY A 109 15.26 -7.89 23.34
CA GLY A 109 15.91 -8.14 22.05
C GLY A 109 14.91 -8.28 20.92
N TYR A 110 15.41 -8.10 19.70
CA TYR A 110 14.61 -8.14 18.49
C TYR A 110 15.20 -9.06 17.44
N ILE A 111 14.30 -9.64 16.64
CA ILE A 111 14.59 -10.32 15.39
C ILE A 111 14.12 -9.44 14.25
N GLY A 112 15.01 -9.17 13.30
CA GLY A 112 14.67 -8.46 12.07
C GLY A 112 14.06 -9.39 11.05
N LEU A 113 12.90 -9.03 10.50
CA LEU A 113 12.24 -9.72 9.40
C LEU A 113 12.04 -8.75 8.23
N HIS A 114 12.79 -8.97 7.15
CA HIS A 114 12.70 -8.16 5.95
C HIS A 114 12.01 -8.94 4.84
N SER A 115 11.01 -8.37 4.21
CA SER A 115 10.29 -9.07 3.16
C SER A 115 9.81 -8.14 2.05
N LEU A 116 9.65 -8.72 0.86
CA LEU A 116 9.02 -8.08 -0.28
C LEU A 116 7.67 -8.76 -0.52
N GLN A 117 6.62 -7.96 -0.57
CA GLN A 117 5.26 -8.42 -0.73
C GLN A 117 4.84 -8.36 -2.19
N TYR A 118 4.11 -9.37 -2.65
CA TYR A 118 3.68 -9.48 -4.05
C TYR A 118 2.18 -9.69 -4.16
N ARG A 119 1.59 -9.08 -5.17
CA ARG A 119 0.24 -9.40 -5.65
C ARG A 119 0.26 -9.55 -7.16
N ASN A 120 -0.38 -10.60 -7.67
CA ASN A 120 -0.40 -10.91 -9.11
C ASN A 120 1.01 -10.92 -9.74
N ASN A 121 2.00 -11.37 -8.98
CA ASN A 121 3.42 -11.40 -9.35
C ASN A 121 4.09 -10.01 -9.51
N GLU A 122 3.44 -8.93 -9.09
CA GLU A 122 4.01 -7.59 -9.01
C GLU A 122 4.35 -7.24 -7.55
N PRO A 123 5.57 -6.73 -7.26
CA PRO A 123 5.92 -6.28 -5.92
C PRO A 123 5.14 -5.00 -5.60
N TYR A 124 4.59 -4.91 -4.39
CA TYR A 124 3.79 -3.75 -3.99
C TYR A 124 4.20 -3.12 -2.66
N SER A 125 4.92 -3.83 -1.80
CA SER A 125 5.48 -3.25 -0.58
C SER A 125 6.77 -3.94 -0.12
N VAL A 126 7.62 -3.15 0.50
CA VAL A 126 8.82 -3.58 1.22
C VAL A 126 8.53 -3.45 2.71
N VAL A 127 8.86 -4.49 3.47
CA VAL A 127 8.65 -4.54 4.92
C VAL A 127 9.99 -4.73 5.62
N ALA A 128 10.27 -3.87 6.58
CA ALA A 128 11.32 -4.03 7.57
C ALA A 128 10.66 -4.08 8.95
N LEU A 129 10.75 -5.22 9.62
CA LEU A 129 10.10 -5.47 10.90
C LEU A 129 11.13 -5.83 11.96
N CYS A 130 11.07 -5.16 13.11
CA CYS A 130 11.66 -5.58 14.35
C CYS A 130 10.57 -6.26 15.20
N LEU A 131 10.69 -7.57 15.37
CA LEU A 131 9.79 -8.37 16.21
C LEU A 131 10.51 -8.75 17.49
N ALA A 132 9.88 -8.53 18.66
CA ALA A 132 10.48 -8.92 19.94
C ALA A 132 10.89 -10.40 19.89
N ARG A 133 12.12 -10.70 20.31
CA ARG A 133 12.70 -12.07 20.24
C ARG A 133 11.79 -13.09 20.91
N ARG A 134 11.27 -12.78 22.10
CA ARG A 134 10.36 -13.67 22.83
C ARG A 134 9.08 -14.00 22.07
N ILE A 135 8.58 -13.06 21.28
CA ILE A 135 7.39 -13.27 20.42
C ILE A 135 7.75 -14.14 19.22
N TYR A 136 8.86 -13.87 18.56
CA TYR A 136 9.34 -14.70 17.45
C TYR A 136 9.55 -16.16 17.87
N GLU A 137 10.13 -16.40 19.05
CA GLU A 137 10.45 -17.72 19.59
C GLU A 137 9.21 -18.56 19.92
N LEU A 138 8.01 -17.95 20.03
CA LEU A 138 6.77 -18.69 20.22
C LEU A 138 6.41 -19.58 19.01
N ASP A 139 6.69 -19.12 17.78
CA ASP A 139 6.50 -19.91 16.56
C ASP A 139 7.36 -19.40 15.39
N PRO A 140 8.68 -19.66 15.39
CA PRO A 140 9.58 -19.18 14.34
C PRO A 140 9.18 -19.63 12.93
N ARG A 141 8.56 -20.82 12.83
CA ARG A 141 8.15 -21.35 11.52
C ARG A 141 7.00 -20.59 10.93
N GLN A 142 6.04 -20.19 11.75
CA GLN A 142 4.86 -19.46 11.30
C GLN A 142 5.26 -18.02 10.90
N PHE A 143 6.11 -17.36 11.67
CA PHE A 143 6.63 -16.01 11.33
C PHE A 143 7.43 -15.97 10.02
N MET A 144 7.99 -17.09 9.60
CA MET A 144 8.69 -17.21 8.31
C MET A 144 7.76 -17.58 7.14
N ARG A 145 6.47 -17.83 7.37
CA ARG A 145 5.52 -18.29 6.34
C ARG A 145 4.32 -17.38 6.14
N ALA A 146 3.94 -16.64 7.16
CA ALA A 146 2.79 -15.76 7.17
C ALA A 146 3.17 -14.33 7.58
N ALA A 147 2.26 -13.39 7.36
CA ALA A 147 2.42 -12.02 7.89
C ALA A 147 2.47 -12.06 9.43
N ALA A 148 3.46 -11.39 10.02
CA ALA A 148 3.67 -11.41 11.47
C ALA A 148 2.43 -10.93 12.25
N LEU A 149 1.71 -9.93 11.74
CA LEU A 149 0.47 -9.44 12.36
C LEU A 149 -0.62 -10.52 12.43
N SER A 150 -0.81 -11.29 11.36
CA SER A 150 -1.79 -12.38 11.36
C SER A 150 -1.39 -13.50 12.33
N THR A 151 -0.10 -13.75 12.49
CA THR A 151 0.43 -14.71 13.45
C THR A 151 0.19 -14.23 14.88
N ILE A 152 0.45 -12.95 15.18
CA ILE A 152 0.20 -12.35 16.51
C ILE A 152 -1.30 -12.39 16.83
N ASP A 153 -2.17 -11.97 15.90
CA ASP A 153 -3.63 -11.92 16.11
C ASP A 153 -4.25 -13.30 16.35
N SER A 154 -3.66 -14.35 15.78
CA SER A 154 -4.15 -15.73 15.95
C SER A 154 -3.77 -16.39 17.28
N ARG A 155 -3.07 -15.68 18.16
CA ARG A 155 -2.52 -16.24 19.41
C ARG A 155 -3.23 -15.69 20.63
N ASP A 156 -3.78 -16.60 21.42
CA ASP A 156 -4.45 -16.26 22.68
C ASP A 156 -3.48 -15.94 23.83
N ASP A 157 -2.19 -16.30 23.67
CA ASP A 157 -1.14 -16.09 24.67
C ASP A 157 -0.42 -14.73 24.52
N ILE A 158 -0.84 -13.89 23.56
CA ILE A 158 -0.35 -12.53 23.39
C ILE A 158 -1.50 -11.55 23.65
N THR A 159 -1.39 -10.77 24.71
CA THR A 159 -2.35 -9.72 25.03
C THR A 159 -1.85 -8.38 24.53
N LEU A 160 -2.58 -7.74 23.63
CA LEU A 160 -2.22 -6.43 23.09
C LEU A 160 -2.85 -5.33 23.93
N ARG A 161 -2.04 -4.32 24.30
CA ARG A 161 -2.49 -3.13 25.02
C ARG A 161 -2.79 -1.96 24.08
N ASP A 162 -1.92 -1.75 23.11
CA ASP A 162 -2.03 -0.66 22.15
C ASP A 162 -1.45 -1.04 20.78
N ALA A 163 -2.00 -0.45 19.73
CA ALA A 163 -1.47 -0.55 18.39
C ALA A 163 -1.77 0.74 17.62
N HIS A 164 -0.73 1.37 17.10
CA HIS A 164 -0.88 2.61 16.34
C HIS A 164 -0.02 2.63 15.09
N GLN A 165 -0.48 3.37 14.10
CA GLN A 165 0.15 3.46 12.80
C GLN A 165 0.26 4.93 12.36
N THR A 166 1.43 5.31 11.93
CA THR A 166 1.68 6.60 11.27
C THR A 166 1.89 6.39 9.78
N LEU A 167 1.26 7.22 8.96
CA LEU A 167 1.36 7.17 7.51
C LEU A 167 1.97 8.47 6.98
N LEU A 168 3.00 8.34 6.17
CA LEU A 168 3.66 9.46 5.49
C LEU A 168 3.62 9.25 3.98
N ILE A 169 3.63 10.35 3.24
CA ILE A 169 3.82 10.31 1.79
C ILE A 169 5.30 10.55 1.52
N GLY A 170 5.91 9.61 0.83
CA GLY A 170 7.32 9.62 0.47
C GLY A 170 7.55 9.52 -1.03
N SER A 171 8.79 9.23 -1.38
CA SER A 171 9.21 8.97 -2.77
C SER A 171 10.23 7.84 -2.81
N ALA A 172 10.15 7.01 -3.84
CA ALA A 172 11.01 5.85 -4.00
C ALA A 172 12.49 6.25 -4.11
N SER A 173 13.31 5.78 -3.15
CA SER A 173 14.77 5.80 -3.23
C SER A 173 15.25 4.88 -4.37
N PRO A 174 16.52 4.95 -4.80
CA PRO A 174 17.05 4.03 -5.81
C PRO A 174 16.84 2.55 -5.45
N GLU A 175 17.04 2.18 -4.19
CA GLU A 175 16.84 0.82 -3.69
C GLU A 175 15.37 0.39 -3.77
N ILE A 176 14.47 1.23 -3.27
CA ILE A 176 13.02 0.96 -3.29
C ILE A 176 12.47 0.93 -4.72
N ALA A 177 12.96 1.80 -5.59
CA ALA A 177 12.60 1.82 -7.00
C ALA A 177 12.98 0.49 -7.69
N ASP A 178 14.17 -0.04 -7.41
CA ASP A 178 14.63 -1.32 -7.97
C ASP A 178 13.84 -2.50 -7.39
N LEU A 179 13.67 -2.57 -6.07
CA LEU A 179 12.92 -3.64 -5.41
C LEU A 179 11.46 -3.71 -5.88
N MET A 180 10.79 -2.57 -5.97
CA MET A 180 9.36 -2.49 -6.32
C MET A 180 9.10 -2.35 -7.83
N LYS A 181 10.15 -2.28 -8.66
CA LYS A 181 10.04 -2.10 -10.12
C LYS A 181 9.22 -0.88 -10.51
N ILE A 182 9.47 0.25 -9.84
CA ILE A 182 8.84 1.54 -10.08
C ILE A 182 9.90 2.59 -10.45
N PRO A 183 9.51 3.71 -11.08
CA PRO A 183 10.45 4.79 -11.38
C PRO A 183 11.10 5.36 -10.11
N LEU A 184 12.35 5.79 -10.23
CA LEU A 184 13.02 6.58 -9.18
C LEU A 184 12.19 7.82 -8.87
N GLY A 185 11.99 8.11 -7.58
CA GLY A 185 11.16 9.23 -7.13
C GLY A 185 9.65 9.02 -7.29
N ALA A 186 9.19 7.84 -7.73
CA ALA A 186 7.77 7.54 -7.76
C ALA A 186 7.15 7.70 -6.35
N PRO A 187 5.90 8.19 -6.23
CA PRO A 187 5.24 8.34 -4.95
C PRO A 187 5.13 7.01 -4.20
N THR A 188 5.42 7.05 -2.90
CA THR A 188 5.26 5.95 -1.96
C THR A 188 4.37 6.34 -0.79
N VAL A 189 3.81 5.36 -0.11
CA VAL A 189 3.18 5.53 1.21
C VAL A 189 4.04 4.76 2.21
N GLU A 190 4.55 5.46 3.20
CA GLU A 190 5.41 4.93 4.25
C GLU A 190 4.58 4.77 5.52
N SER A 191 4.56 3.57 6.06
CA SER A 191 3.81 3.22 7.26
C SER A 191 4.77 2.81 8.34
N HIS A 192 4.70 3.47 9.49
CA HIS A 192 5.34 3.06 10.72
C HIS A 192 4.27 2.51 11.67
N LEU A 193 4.36 1.23 12.03
CA LEU A 193 3.40 0.51 12.86
C LEU A 193 4.07 0.00 14.12
N VAL A 194 3.52 0.36 15.28
CA VAL A 194 3.97 -0.11 16.59
C VAL A 194 2.85 -0.87 17.28
N ILE A 195 3.18 -2.01 17.88
CA ILE A 195 2.27 -2.79 18.72
C ILE A 195 2.91 -3.00 20.08
N ILE A 196 2.15 -2.69 21.11
CA ILE A 196 2.55 -2.76 22.50
C ILE A 196 1.70 -3.80 23.22
N ASP A 197 2.33 -4.70 23.94
CA ASP A 197 1.62 -5.69 24.72
C ASP A 197 1.21 -5.19 26.12
N ASP A 198 0.60 -6.05 26.91
CA ASP A 198 0.11 -5.77 28.26
C ASP A 198 1.24 -5.45 29.27
N THR A 199 2.48 -5.89 28.99
CA THR A 199 3.66 -5.52 29.79
C THR A 199 4.18 -4.12 29.48
N GLY A 200 3.73 -3.52 28.37
CA GLY A 200 4.19 -2.23 27.89
C GLY A 200 5.37 -2.28 26.95
N GLU A 201 5.81 -3.46 26.54
CA GLU A 201 6.88 -3.61 25.56
C GLU A 201 6.36 -3.42 24.12
N ALA A 202 7.15 -2.73 23.30
CA ALA A 202 6.95 -2.66 21.84
C ALA A 202 7.34 -4.01 21.24
N ILE A 203 6.38 -4.90 21.10
CA ILE A 203 6.62 -6.26 20.60
C ILE A 203 6.76 -6.34 19.07
N TYR A 204 6.24 -5.34 18.39
CA TYR A 204 6.28 -5.22 16.92
C TYR A 204 6.55 -3.77 16.56
N VAL A 205 7.60 -3.51 15.80
CA VAL A 205 7.89 -2.20 15.21
C VAL A 205 8.21 -2.43 13.74
N GLY A 206 7.32 -2.01 12.86
CA GLY A 206 7.41 -2.27 11.43
C GLY A 206 7.41 -1.01 10.59
N ASP A 207 8.39 -0.89 9.71
CA ASP A 207 8.46 0.11 8.67
C ASP A 207 8.09 -0.55 7.33
N ILE A 208 7.01 -0.07 6.71
CA ILE A 208 6.47 -0.63 5.49
C ILE A 208 6.38 0.48 4.44
N ILE A 209 6.98 0.24 3.29
CA ILE A 209 6.89 1.15 2.15
C ILE A 209 6.02 0.51 1.09
N TYR A 210 4.94 1.18 0.73
CA TYR A 210 4.00 0.75 -0.30
C TYR A 210 4.14 1.59 -1.56
N ARG A 211 3.86 1.00 -2.70
CA ARG A 211 3.60 1.76 -3.93
C ARG A 211 2.31 2.57 -3.76
N ALA A 212 2.37 3.89 -4.00
CA ALA A 212 1.18 4.75 -3.84
C ALA A 212 0.08 4.44 -4.84
N ASP A 213 0.41 3.90 -6.04
CA ASP A 213 -0.57 3.56 -7.08
C ASP A 213 -1.47 2.36 -6.75
N CYS A 214 -1.18 1.61 -5.68
CA CYS A 214 -2.02 0.52 -5.21
C CYS A 214 -2.83 0.86 -3.94
N ILE A 215 -2.58 2.02 -3.32
CA ILE A 215 -3.14 2.40 -2.02
C ILE A 215 -4.45 3.17 -2.18
N LYS A 216 -5.43 2.80 -1.36
CA LYS A 216 -6.65 3.55 -1.10
C LYS A 216 -6.87 3.70 0.39
N LEU A 217 -6.82 4.94 0.90
CA LEU A 217 -7.25 5.22 2.28
C LEU A 217 -8.73 5.65 2.26
N GLN A 218 -9.53 4.93 3.02
CA GLN A 218 -10.94 5.27 3.23
C GLN A 218 -11.23 5.26 4.73
N VAL A 219 -11.57 6.42 5.27
CA VAL A 219 -11.93 6.60 6.68
C VAL A 219 -13.43 6.88 6.77
N ASP A 220 -14.13 6.13 7.60
CA ASP A 220 -15.52 6.43 7.93
C ASP A 220 -15.55 7.47 9.04
N LEU A 221 -15.85 8.72 8.66
CA LEU A 221 -15.83 9.86 9.59
C LEU A 221 -17.00 9.88 10.57
N LEU A 222 -18.08 9.16 10.30
CA LEU A 222 -19.25 9.13 11.17
C LEU A 222 -19.29 7.88 12.05
N GLY A 223 -18.47 6.86 11.76
CA GLY A 223 -18.47 5.57 12.42
C GLY A 223 -19.80 4.83 12.26
N SER A 224 -19.77 3.53 12.17
CA SER A 224 -21.00 2.70 12.04
C SER A 224 -21.91 2.71 13.30
N GLY A 225 -21.68 3.60 14.27
CA GLY A 225 -22.36 3.66 15.56
C GLY A 225 -22.99 5.00 15.94
N VAL A 226 -22.83 6.05 15.14
CA VAL A 226 -23.56 7.31 15.41
C VAL A 226 -24.92 7.22 14.73
N GLN A 227 -25.91 6.78 15.52
CA GLN A 227 -27.30 6.82 15.12
C GLN A 227 -27.66 8.22 14.58
N THR A 228 -28.34 8.23 13.46
CA THR A 228 -29.02 9.34 12.77
C THR A 228 -30.04 10.10 13.66
N ALA A 229 -29.63 10.56 14.83
CA ALA A 229 -30.51 11.27 15.78
C ALA A 229 -30.43 12.80 15.66
N LYS A 230 -29.65 13.38 14.75
CA LYS A 230 -29.45 14.84 14.66
C LYS A 230 -29.84 15.53 13.36
N LEU A 231 -30.45 14.84 12.40
CA LEU A 231 -30.87 15.47 11.13
C LEU A 231 -32.35 15.87 11.05
N ASN A 232 -33.17 15.57 12.05
CA ASN A 232 -34.61 15.90 12.06
C ASN A 232 -35.00 17.09 12.94
N GLY A 233 -34.09 17.96 13.29
CA GLY A 233 -34.36 19.10 14.21
C GLY A 233 -34.27 20.48 13.56
N ARG A 234 -34.77 20.68 12.33
CA ARG A 234 -35.02 22.02 11.79
C ARG A 234 -36.19 22.01 10.80
N LYS A 235 -37.39 21.89 11.29
CA LYS A 235 -38.58 22.44 10.66
C LYS A 235 -39.52 22.92 11.79
N LYS A 236 -39.43 24.17 12.10
CA LYS A 236 -40.54 25.05 12.46
C LYS A 236 -40.06 26.49 12.35
#